data_cef5435a1493e4b9432e50fa018e80cf
#
_entry.id   cef5435a1493e4b9432e50fa018e80cf
#
_cell.length_a   1.000
_cell.length_b   1.000
_cell.length_c   1.000
_cell.angle_alpha   90.00
_cell.angle_beta   90.00
_cell.angle_gamma   90.00
#
_symmetry.space_group_name_H-M   'P 1'
#
loop_
_entity.id
_entity.type
_entity.pdbx_description
1 polymer ?
#
loop_
_entity_poly.entity_id
_entity_poly.type
_entity_poly.pdbx_seq_one_letter_code
_entity_poly.pdbx_strand_id
1 'polypeptide(L)'
;MAATLRFLQIFSLGTWVGSILYFSFVVTRGAFSVLPNSDLAGALVGYTLAKLHMIGIIAGVVYLLATAGIERSVGALAQPAALLVFAMIVFTMVSQYGVIARMDMLRAQMGSVEATAAGNPLRAAFDRLHQYSVWLESAVLLSGLVALFLTARQKPS
;
A
#
# COMPACT_ATOMS: atom_id res chain seq x y z
N MET A 1 -12.89 -26.72 -4.54
CA MET A 1 -11.51 -26.21 -4.60
C MET A 1 -11.39 -24.93 -5.42
N ALA A 2 -11.84 -24.87 -6.68
CA ALA A 2 -11.78 -23.64 -7.50
C ALA A 2 -12.57 -22.46 -6.89
N ALA A 3 -13.79 -22.70 -6.38
CA ALA A 3 -14.59 -21.69 -5.71
C ALA A 3 -13.90 -21.08 -4.47
N THR A 4 -13.23 -21.90 -3.67
CA THR A 4 -12.47 -21.43 -2.50
C THR A 4 -11.28 -20.56 -2.90
N LEU A 5 -10.53 -20.96 -3.94
CA LEU A 5 -9.41 -20.18 -4.44
C LEU A 5 -9.90 -18.85 -5.06
N ARG A 6 -11.04 -18.87 -5.74
CA ARG A 6 -11.66 -17.66 -6.26
C ARG A 6 -12.09 -16.70 -5.15
N PHE A 7 -12.68 -17.22 -4.09
CA PHE A 7 -12.98 -16.45 -2.88
C PHE A 7 -11.71 -15.81 -2.30
N LEU A 8 -10.62 -16.58 -2.17
CA LEU A 8 -9.34 -16.05 -1.67
C LEU A 8 -8.78 -14.94 -2.55
N GLN A 9 -8.88 -15.05 -3.89
CA GLN A 9 -8.48 -13.96 -4.80
C GLN A 9 -9.25 -12.67 -4.51
N ILE A 10 -10.59 -12.75 -4.50
CA ILE A 10 -11.44 -11.56 -4.33
C ILE A 10 -11.29 -11.01 -2.92
N PHE A 11 -11.28 -11.87 -1.91
CA PHE A 11 -11.16 -11.46 -0.51
C PHE A 11 -9.83 -10.78 -0.21
N SER A 12 -8.71 -11.38 -0.62
CA SER A 12 -7.37 -10.82 -0.36
C SER A 12 -7.19 -9.46 -1.07
N LEU A 13 -7.55 -9.38 -2.34
CA LEU A 13 -7.42 -8.15 -3.10
C LEU A 13 -8.39 -7.06 -2.61
N GLY A 14 -9.64 -7.44 -2.29
CA GLY A 14 -10.64 -6.54 -1.71
C GLY A 14 -10.20 -6.02 -0.33
N THR A 15 -9.61 -6.87 0.51
CA THR A 15 -9.03 -6.47 1.80
C THR A 15 -7.91 -5.46 1.61
N TRP A 16 -7.00 -5.69 0.67
CA TRP A 16 -5.89 -4.75 0.42
C TRP A 16 -6.40 -3.40 -0.06
N VAL A 17 -7.22 -3.37 -1.12
CA VAL A 17 -7.79 -2.13 -1.67
C VAL A 17 -8.65 -1.40 -0.62
N GLY A 18 -9.50 -2.12 0.11
CA GLY A 18 -10.33 -1.56 1.18
C GLY A 18 -9.51 -0.97 2.32
N SER A 19 -8.41 -1.62 2.69
CA SER A 19 -7.49 -1.10 3.72
C SER A 19 -6.81 0.19 3.27
N ILE A 20 -6.38 0.32 2.01
CA ILE A 20 -5.81 1.55 1.46
C ILE A 20 -6.84 2.68 1.49
N LEU A 21 -8.07 2.42 1.06
CA LEU A 21 -9.16 3.41 1.10
C LEU A 21 -9.44 3.87 2.52
N TYR A 22 -9.60 2.93 3.45
CA TYR A 22 -9.85 3.25 4.86
C TYR A 22 -8.69 4.07 5.46
N PHE A 23 -7.45 3.64 5.22
CA PHE A 23 -6.26 4.36 5.68
C PHE A 23 -6.22 5.78 5.15
N SER A 24 -6.40 5.97 3.84
CA SER A 24 -6.26 7.28 3.20
C SER A 24 -7.35 8.27 3.60
N PHE A 25 -8.60 7.82 3.70
CA PHE A 25 -9.74 8.70 3.92
C PHE A 25 -10.18 8.82 5.39
N VAL A 26 -9.88 7.82 6.21
CA VAL A 26 -10.32 7.78 7.61
C VAL A 26 -9.13 7.92 8.56
N VAL A 27 -8.15 7.01 8.48
CA VAL A 27 -7.06 6.97 9.46
C VAL A 27 -6.19 8.22 9.37
N THR A 28 -5.73 8.58 8.17
CA THR A 28 -4.85 9.75 7.99
C THR A 28 -5.55 11.04 8.42
N ARG A 29 -6.76 11.27 7.93
CA ARG A 29 -7.52 12.48 8.31
C ARG A 29 -7.84 12.51 9.80
N GLY A 30 -8.26 11.38 10.36
CA GLY A 30 -8.55 11.26 11.79
C GLY A 30 -7.33 11.56 12.66
N ALA A 31 -6.16 11.02 12.32
CA ALA A 31 -4.93 11.28 13.06
C ALA A 31 -4.59 12.77 13.13
N PHE A 32 -4.61 13.47 11.98
CA PHE A 32 -4.31 14.91 11.93
C PHE A 32 -5.40 15.83 12.49
N SER A 33 -6.64 15.34 12.67
CA SER A 33 -7.73 16.12 13.26
C SER A 33 -7.86 15.96 14.77
N VAL A 34 -7.40 14.83 15.32
CA VAL A 34 -7.63 14.45 16.73
C VAL A 34 -6.37 14.61 17.59
N LEU A 35 -5.19 14.36 17.02
CA LEU A 35 -3.95 14.40 17.78
C LEU A 35 -3.43 15.83 17.95
N PRO A 36 -2.77 16.12 19.11
CA PRO A 36 -2.45 17.50 19.52
C PRO A 36 -1.37 18.18 18.66
N ASN A 37 -0.58 17.42 17.89
CA ASN A 37 0.44 17.95 17.00
C ASN A 37 0.67 17.03 15.81
N SER A 38 1.28 17.57 14.75
CA SER A 38 1.51 16.85 13.50
C SER A 38 2.62 15.80 13.60
N ASP A 39 3.53 15.89 14.55
CA ASP A 39 4.55 14.85 14.77
C ASP A 39 3.93 13.56 15.30
N LEU A 40 3.02 13.64 16.26
CA LEU A 40 2.27 12.47 16.76
C LEU A 40 1.34 11.89 15.70
N ALA A 41 0.63 12.76 14.96
CA ALA A 41 -0.20 12.33 13.85
C ALA A 41 0.61 11.59 12.78
N GLY A 42 1.74 12.16 12.37
CA GLY A 42 2.67 11.56 11.41
C GLY A 42 3.28 10.25 11.90
N ALA A 43 3.57 10.12 13.20
CA ALA A 43 4.08 8.88 13.80
C ALA A 43 3.01 7.78 13.77
N LEU A 44 1.76 8.09 14.13
CA LEU A 44 0.65 7.13 14.06
C LEU A 44 0.37 6.69 12.63
N VAL A 45 0.33 7.64 11.69
CA VAL A 45 0.13 7.36 10.26
C VAL A 45 1.24 6.48 9.72
N GLY A 46 2.51 6.78 10.03
CA GLY A 46 3.65 5.96 9.61
C GLY A 46 3.60 4.53 10.17
N TYR A 47 3.29 4.38 11.47
CA TYR A 47 3.11 3.06 12.08
C TYR A 47 1.99 2.25 11.40
N THR A 48 0.84 2.88 11.18
CA THR A 48 -0.31 2.23 10.57
C THR A 48 -0.04 1.88 9.11
N LEU A 49 0.64 2.75 8.36
CA LEU A 49 1.04 2.51 6.97
C LEU A 49 1.97 1.29 6.86
N ALA A 50 2.95 1.15 7.76
CA ALA A 50 3.83 -0.02 7.77
C ALA A 50 3.05 -1.34 7.97
N LYS A 51 2.01 -1.34 8.81
CA LYS A 51 1.13 -2.51 8.99
C LYS A 51 0.26 -2.77 7.77
N LEU A 52 -0.26 -1.72 7.14
CA LEU A 52 -1.01 -1.81 5.88
C LEU A 52 -0.15 -2.40 4.77
N HIS A 53 1.10 -1.96 4.62
CA HIS A 53 2.04 -2.51 3.65
C HIS A 53 2.28 -4.01 3.86
N MET A 54 2.47 -4.45 5.11
CA MET A 54 2.64 -5.86 5.44
C MET A 54 1.39 -6.67 5.06
N ILE A 55 0.19 -6.20 5.43
CA ILE A 55 -1.08 -6.84 5.07
C ILE A 55 -1.23 -6.91 3.55
N GLY A 56 -0.92 -5.83 2.85
CA GLY A 56 -0.98 -5.75 1.40
C GLY A 56 -0.08 -6.76 0.70
N ILE A 57 1.17 -6.88 1.12
CA ILE A 57 2.11 -7.87 0.56
C ILE A 57 1.59 -9.29 0.77
N ILE A 58 1.11 -9.62 1.98
CA ILE A 58 0.53 -10.92 2.27
C ILE A 58 -0.69 -11.18 1.38
N ALA A 59 -1.60 -10.21 1.28
CA ALA A 59 -2.79 -10.31 0.44
C ALA A 59 -2.43 -10.50 -1.05
N GLY A 60 -1.43 -9.78 -1.55
CA GLY A 60 -0.93 -9.92 -2.91
C GLY A 60 -0.33 -11.31 -3.18
N VAL A 61 0.45 -11.85 -2.25
CA VAL A 61 0.99 -13.21 -2.35
C VAL A 61 -0.14 -14.25 -2.36
N VAL A 62 -1.13 -14.12 -1.46
CA VAL A 62 -2.30 -15.01 -1.43
C VAL A 62 -3.06 -14.95 -2.76
N TYR A 63 -3.26 -13.75 -3.32
CA TYR A 63 -3.89 -13.58 -4.63
C TYR A 63 -3.14 -14.34 -5.73
N LEU A 64 -1.82 -14.16 -5.82
CA LEU A 64 -0.99 -14.80 -6.86
C LEU A 64 -0.97 -16.31 -6.73
N LEU A 65 -0.86 -16.83 -5.51
CA LEU A 65 -0.92 -18.28 -5.24
C LEU A 65 -2.30 -18.86 -5.61
N ALA A 66 -3.38 -18.15 -5.27
CA ALA A 66 -4.73 -18.57 -5.65
C ALA A 66 -4.92 -18.57 -7.17
N THR A 67 -4.36 -17.56 -7.89
CA THR A 67 -4.38 -17.48 -9.36
C THR A 67 -3.69 -18.71 -9.98
N ALA A 68 -2.48 -19.01 -9.55
CA ALA A 68 -1.74 -20.18 -10.04
C ALA A 68 -2.45 -21.50 -9.73
N GLY A 69 -3.11 -21.59 -8.57
CA GLY A 69 -3.85 -22.78 -8.13
C GLY A 69 -5.15 -23.02 -8.92
N ILE A 70 -5.86 -21.98 -9.35
CA ILE A 70 -7.06 -22.08 -10.18
C ILE A 70 -6.71 -22.66 -11.57
N GLU A 71 -5.73 -22.06 -12.20
CA GLU A 71 -5.32 -22.41 -13.57
C GLU A 71 -4.37 -23.65 -13.59
N ARG A 72 -3.94 -24.11 -12.44
CA ARG A 72 -2.92 -25.17 -12.28
C ARG A 72 -1.66 -24.93 -13.14
N SER A 73 -1.30 -23.66 -13.31
CA SER A 73 -0.20 -23.22 -14.15
C SER A 73 0.41 -21.92 -13.62
N VAL A 74 1.73 -21.87 -13.55
CA VAL A 74 2.45 -20.62 -13.26
C VAL A 74 2.33 -19.59 -14.39
N GLY A 75 2.03 -20.03 -15.62
CA GLY A 75 1.75 -19.15 -16.75
C GLY A 75 0.54 -18.23 -16.52
N ALA A 76 -0.36 -18.60 -15.60
CA ALA A 76 -1.48 -17.74 -15.18
C ALA A 76 -1.03 -16.43 -14.51
N LEU A 77 0.18 -16.38 -13.98
CA LEU A 77 0.76 -15.16 -13.40
C LEU A 77 1.08 -14.09 -14.46
N ALA A 78 1.08 -14.44 -15.74
CA ALA A 78 1.20 -13.48 -16.84
C ALA A 78 -0.14 -12.82 -17.23
N GLN A 79 -1.26 -13.18 -16.60
CA GLN A 79 -2.54 -12.52 -16.81
C GLN A 79 -2.50 -11.06 -16.31
N PRO A 80 -3.19 -10.12 -16.98
CA PRO A 80 -3.11 -8.70 -16.64
C PRO A 80 -3.42 -8.38 -15.17
N ALA A 81 -4.41 -9.04 -14.57
CA ALA A 81 -4.73 -8.83 -13.15
C ALA A 81 -3.59 -9.28 -12.22
N ALA A 82 -2.95 -10.41 -12.51
CA ALA A 82 -1.83 -10.92 -11.72
C ALA A 82 -0.59 -10.03 -11.86
N LEU A 83 -0.30 -9.53 -13.06
CA LEU A 83 0.79 -8.58 -13.29
C LEU A 83 0.57 -7.26 -12.53
N LEU A 84 -0.67 -6.76 -12.48
CA LEU A 84 -1.00 -5.57 -11.67
C LEU A 84 -0.78 -5.83 -10.19
N VAL A 85 -1.20 -6.98 -9.66
CA VAL A 85 -0.98 -7.34 -8.25
C VAL A 85 0.52 -7.51 -7.96
N PHE A 86 1.28 -8.07 -8.88
CA PHE A 86 2.73 -8.14 -8.74
C PHE A 86 3.37 -6.74 -8.71
N ALA A 87 2.94 -5.83 -9.60
CA ALA A 87 3.38 -4.44 -9.57
C ALA A 87 3.02 -3.72 -8.26
N MET A 88 1.83 -3.97 -7.70
CA MET A 88 1.42 -3.45 -6.40
C MET A 88 2.38 -3.91 -5.29
N ILE A 89 2.77 -5.19 -5.26
CA ILE A 89 3.75 -5.70 -4.28
C ILE A 89 5.08 -4.94 -4.43
N VAL A 90 5.58 -4.80 -5.66
CA VAL A 90 6.85 -4.10 -5.93
C VAL A 90 6.78 -2.64 -5.48
N PHE A 91 5.73 -1.91 -5.84
CA PHE A 91 5.55 -0.51 -5.42
C PHE A 91 5.46 -0.36 -3.90
N THR A 92 4.75 -1.27 -3.23
CA THR A 92 4.65 -1.31 -1.77
C THR A 92 6.02 -1.57 -1.12
N MET A 93 6.82 -2.49 -1.66
CA MET A 93 8.18 -2.75 -1.18
C MET A 93 9.11 -1.54 -1.38
N VAL A 94 9.05 -0.90 -2.56
CA VAL A 94 9.80 0.33 -2.84
C VAL A 94 9.38 1.45 -1.87
N SER A 95 8.07 1.62 -1.63
CA SER A 95 7.57 2.59 -0.66
C SER A 95 8.11 2.30 0.74
N GLN A 96 7.94 1.07 1.24
CA GLN A 96 8.30 0.70 2.62
C GLN A 96 9.80 0.78 2.88
N TYR A 97 10.61 0.13 2.04
CA TYR A 97 12.04 -0.03 2.28
C TYR A 97 12.91 1.05 1.64
N GLY A 98 12.40 1.71 0.61
CA GLY A 98 13.10 2.80 -0.07
C GLY A 98 12.71 4.18 0.46
N VAL A 99 11.42 4.50 0.45
CA VAL A 99 10.94 5.86 0.75
C VAL A 99 10.71 6.06 2.24
N ILE A 100 9.90 5.21 2.89
CA ILE A 100 9.55 5.35 4.32
C ILE A 100 10.78 5.24 5.20
N ALA A 101 11.65 4.27 4.95
CA ALA A 101 12.89 4.12 5.72
C ALA A 101 13.77 5.37 5.68
N ARG A 102 13.84 6.08 4.54
CA ARG A 102 14.56 7.36 4.42
C ARG A 102 13.85 8.50 5.14
N MET A 103 12.53 8.54 5.09
CA MET A 103 11.73 9.51 5.83
C MET A 103 11.93 9.37 7.34
N ASP A 104 11.99 8.15 7.86
CA ASP A 104 12.23 7.89 9.28
C ASP A 104 13.64 8.34 9.71
N MET A 105 14.65 8.14 8.87
CA MET A 105 16.00 8.68 9.13
C MET A 105 16.00 10.22 9.18
N LEU A 106 15.32 10.89 8.26
CA LEU A 106 15.24 12.36 8.26
C LEU A 106 14.46 12.87 9.47
N ARG A 107 13.37 12.20 9.85
CA ARG A 107 12.60 12.52 11.06
C ARG A 107 13.47 12.41 12.32
N ALA A 108 14.26 11.35 12.44
CA ALA A 108 15.17 11.17 13.56
C ALA A 108 16.24 12.28 13.64
N GLN A 109 16.76 12.75 12.50
CA GLN A 109 17.72 13.84 12.43
C GLN A 109 17.11 15.21 12.79
N MET A 110 15.85 15.46 12.44
CA MET A 110 15.16 16.71 12.76
C MET A 110 14.66 16.76 14.22
N GLY A 111 14.39 15.61 14.83
CA GLY A 111 13.71 15.48 16.13
C GLY A 111 12.23 15.84 16.08
N SER A 112 11.87 16.94 15.44
CA SER A 112 10.48 17.36 15.17
C SER A 112 10.37 17.89 13.75
N VAL A 113 9.49 17.29 12.98
CA VAL A 113 9.18 17.74 11.61
C VAL A 113 8.39 19.05 11.66
N GLU A 114 7.48 19.17 12.64
CA GLU A 114 6.64 20.36 12.83
C GLU A 114 7.46 21.59 13.22
N ALA A 115 8.41 21.44 14.15
CA ALA A 115 9.26 22.54 14.62
C ALA A 115 10.38 22.92 13.62
N THR A 116 10.66 22.05 12.63
CA THR A 116 11.70 22.34 11.64
C THR A 116 11.21 23.31 10.60
N ALA A 117 11.93 24.42 10.38
CA ALA A 117 11.58 25.45 9.42
C ALA A 117 11.45 24.89 7.99
N ALA A 118 10.49 25.41 7.22
CA ALA A 118 10.23 24.95 5.84
C ALA A 118 11.44 25.12 4.89
N GLY A 119 12.32 26.11 5.14
CA GLY A 119 13.56 26.32 4.39
C GLY A 119 14.71 25.38 4.76
N ASN A 120 14.54 24.52 5.77
CA ASN A 120 15.56 23.54 6.16
C ASN A 120 15.70 22.43 5.11
N PRO A 121 16.93 22.12 4.63
CA PRO A 121 17.14 21.08 3.63
C PRO A 121 16.62 19.68 4.02
N LEU A 122 16.66 19.31 5.30
CA LEU A 122 16.12 18.05 5.79
C LEU A 122 14.59 18.01 5.67
N ARG A 123 13.93 19.13 5.99
CA ARG A 123 12.47 19.26 5.84
C ARG A 123 12.07 19.17 4.37
N ALA A 124 12.76 19.87 3.48
CA ALA A 124 12.48 19.84 2.04
C ALA A 124 12.71 18.41 1.45
N ALA A 125 13.73 17.69 1.93
CA ALA A 125 13.97 16.29 1.55
C ALA A 125 12.84 15.38 2.05
N PHE A 126 12.41 15.54 3.29
CA PHE A 126 11.29 14.80 3.89
C PHE A 126 9.99 15.02 3.11
N ASP A 127 9.65 16.26 2.80
CA ASP A 127 8.42 16.62 2.07
C ASP A 127 8.39 16.01 0.65
N ARG A 128 9.54 15.95 -0.05
CA ARG A 128 9.66 15.26 -1.35
C ARG A 128 9.44 13.76 -1.23
N LEU A 129 10.04 13.13 -0.23
CA LEU A 129 9.85 11.68 0.00
C LEU A 129 8.41 11.37 0.39
N HIS A 130 7.78 12.23 1.19
CA HIS A 130 6.36 12.13 1.51
C HIS A 130 5.50 12.18 0.24
N GLN A 131 5.78 13.11 -0.67
CA GLN A 131 5.07 13.17 -1.95
C GLN A 131 5.26 11.89 -2.79
N TYR A 132 6.46 11.32 -2.82
CA TYR A 132 6.70 10.04 -3.51
C TYR A 132 5.94 8.89 -2.86
N SER A 133 5.85 8.83 -1.53
CA SER A 133 5.06 7.80 -0.86
C SER A 133 3.57 7.91 -1.21
N VAL A 134 3.03 9.13 -1.29
CA VAL A 134 1.64 9.37 -1.72
C VAL A 134 1.40 8.92 -3.16
N TRP A 135 2.33 9.19 -4.08
CA TRP A 135 2.21 8.76 -5.47
C TRP A 135 2.28 7.23 -5.61
N LEU A 136 3.19 6.58 -4.88
CA LEU A 136 3.30 5.12 -4.88
C LEU A 136 2.03 4.47 -4.33
N GLU A 137 1.48 4.97 -3.21
CA GLU A 137 0.25 4.46 -2.63
C GLU A 137 -0.95 4.67 -3.56
N SER A 138 -1.01 5.81 -4.25
CA SER A 138 -2.04 6.09 -5.27
C SER A 138 -1.93 5.13 -6.45
N ALA A 139 -0.71 4.83 -6.91
CA ALA A 139 -0.48 3.85 -7.98
C ALA A 139 -0.90 2.44 -7.55
N VAL A 140 -0.60 2.04 -6.31
CA VAL A 140 -1.04 0.75 -5.73
C VAL A 140 -2.57 0.70 -5.69
N LEU A 141 -3.23 1.75 -5.20
CA LEU A 141 -4.69 1.81 -5.14
C LEU A 141 -5.34 1.69 -6.52
N LEU A 142 -4.88 2.48 -7.50
CA LEU A 142 -5.42 2.46 -8.86
C LEU A 142 -5.20 1.09 -9.53
N SER A 143 -4.00 0.52 -9.39
CA SER A 143 -3.69 -0.82 -9.88
C SER A 143 -4.59 -1.88 -9.23
N GLY A 144 -4.83 -1.75 -7.91
CA GLY A 144 -5.71 -2.65 -7.16
C GLY A 144 -7.16 -2.59 -7.61
N LEU A 145 -7.70 -1.39 -7.85
CA LEU A 145 -9.06 -1.22 -8.38
C LEU A 145 -9.21 -1.86 -9.76
N VAL A 146 -8.24 -1.65 -10.66
CA VAL A 146 -8.24 -2.26 -11.99
C VAL A 146 -8.11 -3.79 -11.89
N ALA A 147 -7.20 -4.29 -11.06
CA ALA A 147 -7.02 -5.73 -10.85
C ALA A 147 -8.29 -6.37 -10.28
N LEU A 148 -8.96 -5.72 -9.33
CA LEU A 148 -10.22 -6.19 -8.75
C LEU A 148 -11.34 -6.27 -9.81
N PHE A 149 -11.45 -5.23 -10.63
CA PHE A 149 -12.40 -5.20 -11.74
C PHE A 149 -12.14 -6.32 -12.76
N LEU A 150 -10.88 -6.50 -13.19
CA LEU A 150 -10.50 -7.57 -14.11
C LEU A 150 -10.78 -8.95 -13.51
N THR A 151 -10.47 -9.13 -12.22
CA THR A 151 -10.73 -10.38 -11.50
C THR A 151 -12.23 -10.69 -11.42
N ALA A 152 -13.07 -9.69 -11.11
CA ALA A 152 -14.51 -9.87 -11.00
C ALA A 152 -15.17 -10.25 -12.35
N ARG A 153 -14.61 -9.82 -13.49
CA ARG A 153 -15.11 -10.14 -14.83
C ARG A 153 -14.74 -11.53 -15.35
N GLN A 154 -13.78 -12.21 -14.72
CA GLN A 154 -13.41 -13.56 -15.15
C GLN A 154 -14.58 -14.51 -14.86
N LYS A 155 -15.05 -15.23 -15.88
CA LYS A 155 -16.11 -16.24 -15.71
C LYS A 155 -15.63 -17.39 -14.82
N PRO A 156 -16.49 -17.99 -13.98
CA PRO A 156 -16.17 -19.24 -13.30
C PRO A 156 -15.87 -20.31 -14.37
N SER A 157 -14.70 -20.91 -14.31
CA SER A 157 -14.33 -22.11 -15.08
C SER A 157 -14.95 -23.35 -14.46
#